data_281f17da56a4e9e6b0f523f60a338a59
#
_entry.id   281f17da56a4e9e6b0f523f60a338a59
#
_cell.length_a   1.000
_cell.length_b   1.000
_cell.length_c   1.000
_cell.angle_alpha   90.00
_cell.angle_beta   90.00
_cell.angle_gamma   90.00
#
_symmetry.space_group_name_H-M   'P 1'
#
loop_
_entity.id
_entity.type
_entity.pdbx_description
1 polymer ?
#
loop_
_entity_poly.entity_id
_entity_poly.type
_entity_poly.pdbx_seq_one_letter_code
_entity_poly.pdbx_strand_id
1 'polypeptide(L)'
;DPNTGRTGTGILSLEICGEHGSPEARRGGDWLLKNPLKWKGPFFYYGSYYAAQGMYQLGGNYWKQWQTVSEKLLLEKQSDDGSWPSPPGATHEEQAGSIYTTAMAILSLGVEFRYLPIYQR
;
A
#
# COMPACT_ATOMS: atom_id res chain seq x y z
N ASP A 1 3.15 8.70 -15.82
CA ASP A 1 1.83 8.88 -15.20
C ASP A 1 1.84 8.35 -13.78
N PRO A 2 1.12 8.98 -12.85
CA PRO A 2 1.01 8.52 -11.49
C PRO A 2 0.29 7.17 -11.44
N ASN A 3 0.73 6.31 -10.53
CA ASN A 3 0.03 5.09 -10.16
C ASN A 3 0.24 4.81 -8.66
N THR A 4 -0.52 3.88 -8.10
CA THR A 4 -0.52 3.60 -6.65
C THR A 4 0.89 3.34 -6.11
N GLY A 5 1.67 2.46 -6.77
CA GLY A 5 3.01 2.10 -6.33
C GLY A 5 3.99 3.28 -6.37
N ARG A 6 4.08 3.98 -7.50
CA ARG A 6 4.99 5.13 -7.65
C ARG A 6 4.62 6.26 -6.71
N THR A 7 3.33 6.55 -6.56
CA THR A 7 2.87 7.61 -5.66
C THR A 7 3.16 7.25 -4.20
N GLY A 8 2.87 6.01 -3.80
CA GLY A 8 3.17 5.53 -2.45
C GLY A 8 4.67 5.56 -2.14
N THR A 9 5.51 5.07 -3.05
CA THR A 9 6.96 5.11 -2.91
C THR A 9 7.49 6.56 -2.82
N GLY A 10 6.95 7.46 -3.65
CA GLY A 10 7.32 8.87 -3.62
C GLY A 10 7.00 9.54 -2.28
N ILE A 11 5.80 9.33 -1.75
CA ILE A 11 5.40 9.84 -0.42
C ILE A 11 6.36 9.27 0.64
N LEU A 12 6.55 7.96 0.66
CA LEU A 12 7.42 7.29 1.63
C LEU A 12 8.85 7.85 1.59
N SER A 13 9.41 8.04 0.39
CA SER A 13 10.75 8.60 0.22
C SER A 13 10.87 10.01 0.81
N LEU A 14 9.90 10.89 0.54
CA LEU A 14 9.88 12.24 1.11
C LEU A 14 9.82 12.20 2.63
N GLU A 15 8.92 11.39 3.19
CA GLU A 15 8.75 11.27 4.63
C GLU A 15 10.01 10.72 5.34
N ILE A 16 10.67 9.70 4.77
CA ILE A 16 11.90 9.13 5.34
C ILE A 16 13.08 10.10 5.22
N CYS A 17 13.14 10.87 4.14
CA CYS A 17 14.19 11.85 3.92
C CYS A 17 14.03 13.15 4.74
N GLY A 18 13.01 13.24 5.59
CA GLY A 18 12.82 14.38 6.48
C GLY A 18 11.88 15.46 5.96
N GLU A 19 11.32 15.30 4.76
CA GLU A 19 10.33 16.21 4.17
C GLU A 19 8.91 15.89 4.67
N HIS A 20 8.77 15.77 5.98
CA HIS A 20 7.53 15.36 6.64
C HIS A 20 6.35 16.27 6.30
N GLY A 21 5.30 15.69 5.76
CA GLY A 21 4.07 16.38 5.40
C GLY A 21 4.28 17.51 4.41
N SER A 22 5.31 17.44 3.56
CA SER A 22 5.58 18.42 2.51
C SER A 22 4.37 18.58 1.57
N PRO A 23 4.24 19.73 0.87
CA PRO A 23 3.17 19.91 -0.11
C PRO A 23 3.16 18.80 -1.18
N GLU A 24 4.33 18.29 -1.57
CA GLU A 24 4.51 17.20 -2.52
C GLU A 24 3.96 15.90 -1.97
N ALA A 25 4.32 15.52 -0.75
CA ALA A 25 3.84 14.32 -0.08
C ALA A 25 2.31 14.37 0.10
N ARG A 26 1.75 15.51 0.51
CA ARG A 26 0.30 15.70 0.65
C ARG A 26 -0.44 15.59 -0.68
N ARG A 27 0.09 16.20 -1.77
CA ARG A 27 -0.50 16.04 -3.10
C ARG A 27 -0.54 14.58 -3.54
N GLY A 28 0.50 13.81 -3.22
CA GLY A 28 0.52 12.36 -3.44
C GLY A 28 -0.57 11.64 -2.64
N GLY A 29 -0.72 11.99 -1.37
CA GLY A 29 -1.77 11.44 -0.50
C GLY A 29 -3.18 11.76 -1.02
N ASP A 30 -3.42 13.01 -1.41
CA ASP A 30 -4.69 13.43 -2.02
C ASP A 30 -4.99 12.66 -3.31
N TRP A 31 -3.96 12.40 -4.12
CA TRP A 31 -4.11 11.60 -5.33
C TRP A 31 -4.50 10.16 -5.00
N LEU A 32 -3.85 9.53 -4.01
CA LEU A 32 -4.19 8.17 -3.57
C LEU A 32 -5.62 8.08 -3.04
N LEU A 33 -6.09 9.06 -2.28
CA LEU A 33 -7.47 9.08 -1.77
C LEU A 33 -8.50 9.25 -2.90
N LYS A 34 -8.18 10.00 -3.95
CA LYS A 34 -9.03 10.15 -5.15
C LYS A 34 -8.96 8.94 -6.08
N ASN A 35 -7.91 8.14 -5.99
CA ASN A 35 -7.68 6.96 -6.82
C ASN A 35 -7.48 5.72 -5.93
N PRO A 36 -8.53 5.27 -5.23
CA PRO A 36 -8.43 4.18 -4.28
C PRO A 36 -7.97 2.89 -4.93
N LEU A 37 -7.42 2.02 -4.12
CA LEU A 37 -6.92 0.72 -4.52
C LEU A 37 -8.00 -0.08 -5.25
N LYS A 38 -7.65 -0.68 -6.40
CA LYS A 38 -8.55 -1.49 -7.22
C LYS A 38 -7.96 -2.88 -7.42
N TRP A 39 -8.77 -3.93 -7.26
CA TRP A 39 -8.37 -5.31 -7.43
C TRP A 39 -8.09 -5.66 -8.89
N LYS A 40 -7.01 -5.14 -9.45
CA LYS A 40 -6.59 -5.39 -10.83
C LYS A 40 -5.20 -4.88 -11.14
N GLY A 41 -4.64 -5.39 -12.24
CA GLY A 41 -3.43 -4.87 -12.86
C GLY A 41 -2.14 -5.32 -12.21
N PRO A 42 -1.01 -5.03 -12.87
CA PRO A 42 0.30 -5.43 -12.40
C PRO A 42 0.69 -4.68 -11.11
N PHE A 43 1.48 -5.34 -10.26
CA PHE A 43 2.04 -4.75 -9.06
C PHE A 43 1.00 -4.26 -8.03
N PHE A 44 -0.15 -4.94 -7.94
CA PHE A 44 -1.22 -4.60 -6.99
C PHE A 44 -0.71 -4.62 -5.54
N TYR A 45 -0.10 -5.73 -5.12
CA TYR A 45 0.39 -5.88 -3.74
C TYR A 45 1.58 -4.99 -3.45
N TYR A 46 2.51 -4.84 -4.40
CA TYR A 46 3.59 -3.88 -4.30
C TYR A 46 3.06 -2.47 -4.08
N GLY A 47 2.11 -2.05 -4.92
CA GLY A 47 1.47 -0.74 -4.82
C GLY A 47 0.70 -0.56 -3.51
N SER A 48 -0.04 -1.57 -3.07
CA SER A 48 -0.75 -1.57 -1.79
C SER A 48 0.19 -1.34 -0.61
N TYR A 49 1.29 -2.09 -0.55
CA TYR A 49 2.27 -1.99 0.52
C TYR A 49 2.94 -0.61 0.60
N TYR A 50 3.48 -0.12 -0.51
CA TYR A 50 4.16 1.17 -0.51
C TYR A 50 3.21 2.36 -0.31
N ALA A 51 1.98 2.27 -0.82
CA ALA A 51 0.96 3.27 -0.53
C ALA A 51 0.56 3.23 0.95
N ALA A 52 0.41 2.06 1.55
CA ALA A 52 0.14 1.94 2.98
C ALA A 52 1.26 2.57 3.83
N GLN A 53 2.53 2.30 3.49
CA GLN A 53 3.68 2.91 4.17
C GLN A 53 3.68 4.44 4.05
N GLY A 54 3.50 4.97 2.83
CA GLY A 54 3.46 6.41 2.60
C GLY A 54 2.31 7.10 3.31
N MET A 55 1.10 6.55 3.23
CA MET A 55 -0.09 7.09 3.88
C MET A 55 0.00 7.02 5.41
N TYR A 56 0.62 5.95 5.95
CA TYR A 56 0.90 5.84 7.37
C TYR A 56 1.87 6.92 7.85
N GLN A 57 2.93 7.20 7.09
CA GLN A 57 3.89 8.25 7.42
C GLN A 57 3.25 9.65 7.36
N LEU A 58 2.38 9.93 6.40
CA LEU A 58 1.57 11.16 6.39
C LEU A 58 0.65 11.25 7.61
N GLY A 59 0.16 10.11 8.07
CA GLY A 59 -0.64 10.00 9.30
C GLY A 59 -2.03 10.63 9.22
N GLY A 60 -2.62 10.83 10.40
CA GLY A 60 -3.90 11.53 10.55
C GLY A 60 -5.00 10.98 9.65
N ASN A 61 -5.70 11.87 8.95
CA ASN A 61 -6.82 11.52 8.10
C ASN A 61 -6.40 10.76 6.83
N TYR A 62 -5.16 10.96 6.34
CA TYR A 62 -4.64 10.20 5.20
C TYR A 62 -4.58 8.71 5.51
N TRP A 63 -3.96 8.35 6.63
CA TRP A 63 -3.87 6.96 7.07
C TRP A 63 -5.25 6.36 7.34
N LYS A 64 -6.09 7.05 8.11
CA LYS A 64 -7.41 6.56 8.48
C LYS A 64 -8.29 6.20 7.28
N GLN A 65 -8.33 7.06 6.27
CA GLN A 65 -9.11 6.81 5.06
C GLN A 65 -8.50 5.69 4.22
N TRP A 66 -7.17 5.71 4.04
CA TRP A 66 -6.48 4.65 3.30
C TRP A 66 -6.67 3.29 3.94
N GLN A 67 -6.42 3.18 5.24
CA GLN A 67 -6.57 1.95 6.01
C GLN A 67 -7.97 1.37 5.84
N THR A 68 -9.01 2.16 6.03
CA THR A 68 -10.41 1.70 5.92
C THR A 68 -10.70 1.05 4.57
N VAL A 69 -10.24 1.65 3.48
CA VAL A 69 -10.51 1.16 2.12
C VAL A 69 -9.63 -0.04 1.78
N SER A 70 -8.34 0.04 2.09
CA SER A 70 -7.38 -1.02 1.72
C SER A 70 -7.57 -2.28 2.55
N GLU A 71 -7.81 -2.15 3.85
CA GLU A 71 -8.10 -3.28 4.73
C GLU A 71 -9.34 -4.04 4.29
N LYS A 72 -10.44 -3.32 4.05
CA LYS A 72 -11.67 -3.92 3.54
C LYS A 72 -11.42 -4.70 2.25
N LEU A 73 -10.74 -4.09 1.27
CA LEU A 73 -10.46 -4.74 -0.01
C LEU A 73 -9.58 -5.98 0.16
N LEU A 74 -8.51 -5.88 0.95
CA LEU A 74 -7.60 -7.01 1.18
C LEU A 74 -8.32 -8.17 1.87
N LEU A 75 -9.09 -7.90 2.94
CA LEU A 75 -9.83 -8.94 3.65
C LEU A 75 -10.91 -9.61 2.78
N GLU A 76 -11.59 -8.84 1.92
CA GLU A 76 -12.55 -9.40 0.95
C GLU A 76 -11.89 -10.31 -0.10
N LYS A 77 -10.59 -10.19 -0.33
CA LYS A 77 -9.85 -10.97 -1.33
C LYS A 77 -9.04 -12.12 -0.73
N GLN A 78 -9.04 -12.27 0.58
CA GLN A 78 -8.40 -13.41 1.23
C GLN A 78 -9.14 -14.71 0.89
N SER A 79 -8.38 -15.73 0.53
CA SER A 79 -8.90 -17.08 0.28
C SER A 79 -9.20 -17.81 1.60
N ASP A 80 -10.03 -18.84 1.55
CA ASP A 80 -10.44 -19.64 2.72
C ASP A 80 -9.25 -20.31 3.44
N ASP A 81 -8.16 -20.57 2.73
CA ASP A 81 -6.92 -21.12 3.28
C ASP A 81 -6.03 -20.06 3.95
N GLY A 82 -6.46 -18.79 3.97
CA GLY A 82 -5.76 -17.66 4.55
C GLY A 82 -4.76 -16.99 3.61
N SER A 83 -4.57 -17.50 2.40
CA SER A 83 -3.68 -16.90 1.39
C SER A 83 -4.36 -15.77 0.62
N TRP A 84 -3.57 -15.02 -0.15
CA TRP A 84 -4.06 -14.02 -1.08
C TRP A 84 -3.72 -14.40 -2.52
N PRO A 85 -4.72 -14.51 -3.42
CA PRO A 85 -4.49 -14.78 -4.84
C PRO A 85 -4.00 -13.54 -5.57
N SER A 86 -3.47 -13.74 -6.78
CA SER A 86 -3.12 -12.63 -7.67
C SER A 86 -4.38 -12.01 -8.28
N PRO A 87 -4.47 -10.68 -8.37
CA PRO A 87 -5.59 -10.04 -9.04
C PRO A 87 -5.53 -10.21 -10.57
N PRO A 88 -6.65 -10.01 -11.29
CA PRO A 88 -6.67 -10.08 -12.74
C PRO A 88 -5.64 -9.15 -13.39
N GLY A 89 -4.84 -9.67 -14.32
CA GLY A 89 -3.82 -8.94 -15.04
C GLY A 89 -2.50 -8.72 -14.28
N ALA A 90 -2.31 -9.40 -13.16
CA ALA A 90 -1.11 -9.30 -12.32
C ALA A 90 -0.08 -10.38 -12.66
N THR A 91 0.36 -10.45 -13.91
CA THR A 91 1.26 -11.50 -14.41
C THR A 91 2.56 -11.64 -13.61
N HIS A 92 3.13 -10.54 -13.13
CA HIS A 92 4.34 -10.60 -12.29
C HIS A 92 4.07 -11.22 -10.93
N GLU A 93 2.93 -10.92 -10.33
CA GLU A 93 2.54 -11.45 -9.02
C GLU A 93 2.13 -12.92 -9.12
N GLU A 94 1.49 -13.31 -10.25
CA GLU A 94 1.21 -14.72 -10.55
C GLU A 94 2.50 -15.54 -10.65
N GLN A 95 3.51 -15.02 -11.35
CA GLN A 95 4.81 -15.67 -11.46
C GLN A 95 5.56 -15.76 -10.13
N ALA A 96 5.44 -14.73 -9.28
CA ALA A 96 6.06 -14.72 -7.96
C ALA A 96 5.38 -15.70 -6.98
N GLY A 97 4.10 -16.01 -7.20
CA GLY A 97 3.35 -17.02 -6.48
C GLY A 97 2.68 -16.54 -5.18
N SER A 98 1.88 -17.43 -4.60
CA SER A 98 1.02 -17.12 -3.44
C SER A 98 1.80 -16.78 -2.16
N ILE A 99 3.02 -17.25 -2.01
CA ILE A 99 3.88 -16.88 -0.87
C ILE A 99 4.18 -15.38 -0.92
N TYR A 100 4.55 -14.86 -2.09
CA TYR A 100 4.81 -13.43 -2.28
C TYR A 100 3.56 -12.59 -2.04
N THR A 101 2.44 -12.92 -2.69
CA THR A 101 1.21 -12.15 -2.58
C THR A 101 0.66 -12.14 -1.16
N THR A 102 0.72 -13.27 -0.47
CA THR A 102 0.31 -13.40 0.93
C THR A 102 1.22 -12.59 1.85
N ALA A 103 2.54 -12.69 1.70
CA ALA A 103 3.48 -11.91 2.49
C ALA A 103 3.26 -10.40 2.32
N MET A 104 3.08 -9.93 1.08
CA MET A 104 2.84 -8.51 0.78
C MET A 104 1.48 -8.02 1.31
N ALA A 105 0.43 -8.86 1.28
CA ALA A 105 -0.86 -8.54 1.87
C ALA A 105 -0.74 -8.37 3.39
N ILE A 106 -0.07 -9.30 4.07
CA ILE A 106 0.18 -9.24 5.52
C ILE A 106 0.98 -7.99 5.87
N LEU A 107 2.05 -7.68 5.13
CA LEU A 107 2.85 -6.47 5.35
C LEU A 107 2.02 -5.19 5.15
N SER A 108 1.13 -5.17 4.16
CA SER A 108 0.24 -4.02 3.91
C SER A 108 -0.74 -3.81 5.06
N LEU A 109 -1.31 -4.88 5.59
CA LEU A 109 -2.23 -4.85 6.75
C LEU A 109 -1.50 -4.53 8.06
N GLY A 110 -0.24 -4.95 8.16
CA GLY A 110 0.57 -4.81 9.38
C GLY A 110 1.33 -3.48 9.52
N VAL A 111 1.16 -2.53 8.60
CA VAL A 111 1.94 -1.28 8.58
C VAL A 111 1.83 -0.51 9.90
N GLU A 112 0.66 -0.42 10.49
CA GLU A 112 0.43 0.33 11.73
C GLU A 112 1.19 -0.25 12.96
N PHE A 113 1.56 -1.53 12.91
CA PHE A 113 2.31 -2.17 13.98
C PHE A 113 3.81 -1.90 13.93
N ARG A 114 4.30 -1.23 12.88
CA ARG A 114 5.70 -0.79 12.75
C ARG A 114 6.73 -1.90 12.96
N TYR A 115 6.50 -3.07 12.39
CA TYR A 115 7.41 -4.21 12.54
C TYR A 115 8.81 -3.98 11.94
N LEU A 116 8.93 -3.12 10.93
CA LEU A 116 10.21 -2.78 10.31
C LEU A 116 10.80 -1.54 10.98
N PRO A 117 11.98 -1.63 11.62
CA PRO A 117 12.59 -0.52 12.37
C PRO A 117 12.81 0.75 11.55
N ILE A 118 13.11 0.61 10.25
CA ILE A 118 13.34 1.75 9.36
C ILE A 118 12.11 2.69 9.22
N TYR A 119 10.91 2.18 9.48
CA TYR A 119 9.67 2.93 9.40
C TYR A 119 9.11 3.35 10.75
N GLN A 120 9.86 3.10 11.83
CA GLN A 120 9.49 3.58 13.16
C GLN A 120 9.83 5.06 13.26
N ARG A 121 8.88 5.83 13.78
CA ARG A 121 9.08 7.25 14.11
C ARG A 121 9.68 7.40 15.50
#